data_2032322d8413c2d86da81c8894ab91d2
#
_entry.id   2032322d8413c2d86da81c8894ab91d2
#
_cell.length_a   1.000
_cell.length_b   1.000
_cell.length_c   1.000
_cell.angle_alpha   90.00
_cell.angle_beta   90.00
_cell.angle_gamma   90.00
#
_symmetry.space_group_name_H-M   'P 1'
#
loop_
_entity.id
_entity.type
_entity.pdbx_description
1 polymer ?
#
loop_
_entity_poly.entity_id
_entity_poly.type
_entity_poly.pdbx_seq_one_letter_code
_entity_poly.pdbx_strand_id
1 'polypeptide(L)'
;MNDHAPVIIDVAGLELSEADRRRLAHPLVGGMILFGRNWRDREQLAALCAQVKAVRDDLLIAVDHEGGRVQRFRTDGFTHLPPMRALGELWMQDAMAATDAASAAGYVLGAELRACGVDFSFTPVLDLDWGESGVIGDRAFHRDARVATLLAKSVMHGLLQAGMANCGKHFPGHGFVKADSHVDIPVDERSPQAILTEDAAPYGWLGTTLTSVMPAHVIYPEVDPRPAGFSPKWLNEILRGQLHFTGAIFSDDLSMAGARRIEGREVSYTEAAVVALAAGCDMVLLCNESVNSPGGTAIDEMLDGLSMALERGEWRASEASEHRRLALLPHSPASSWDALMTEPRYMRALQLLP
;
A
#
# COMPACT_ATOMS: atom_id res chain seq x y z
N MET A 1 14.32 15.16 -19.32
CA MET A 1 14.41 14.03 -18.39
C MET A 1 13.00 13.69 -17.96
N ASN A 2 12.63 12.42 -17.93
CA ASN A 2 11.31 12.03 -17.40
C ASN A 2 11.36 12.17 -15.89
N ASP A 3 10.67 13.15 -15.35
CA ASP A 3 10.66 13.43 -13.92
C ASP A 3 9.53 12.64 -13.21
N HIS A 4 9.23 11.42 -13.66
CA HIS A 4 8.21 10.55 -13.05
C HIS A 4 8.66 9.09 -13.11
N ALA A 5 8.83 8.48 -11.94
CA ALA A 5 9.20 7.08 -11.73
C ALA A 5 8.02 6.28 -11.14
N PRO A 6 7.04 5.86 -11.98
CA PRO A 6 5.76 5.36 -11.48
C PRO A 6 5.78 3.89 -11.05
N VAL A 7 6.83 3.12 -11.31
CA VAL A 7 6.79 1.67 -11.15
C VAL A 7 7.41 1.23 -9.82
N ILE A 8 6.67 0.42 -9.06
CA ILE A 8 7.17 -0.31 -7.89
C ILE A 8 7.32 -1.78 -8.29
N ILE A 9 8.53 -2.32 -8.15
CA ILE A 9 8.85 -3.72 -8.50
C ILE A 9 9.23 -4.52 -7.26
N ASP A 10 9.36 -5.82 -7.40
CA ASP A 10 9.88 -6.72 -6.37
C ASP A 10 11.24 -7.31 -6.74
N VAL A 11 11.91 -7.92 -5.77
CA VAL A 11 13.17 -8.65 -5.96
C VAL A 11 13.05 -10.08 -5.43
N ALA A 12 13.82 -10.99 -6.04
CA ALA A 12 13.65 -12.42 -5.79
C ALA A 12 14.24 -12.90 -4.46
N GLY A 13 15.33 -12.30 -4.00
CA GLY A 13 16.17 -12.87 -2.95
C GLY A 13 16.38 -11.99 -1.72
N LEU A 14 17.36 -12.43 -0.91
CA LEU A 14 17.81 -11.74 0.31
C LEU A 14 18.83 -10.62 0.01
N GLU A 15 19.34 -10.58 -1.22
CA GLU A 15 20.32 -9.62 -1.72
C GLU A 15 19.95 -9.25 -3.15
N LEU A 16 20.40 -8.08 -3.62
CA LEU A 16 20.19 -7.66 -5.00
C LEU A 16 21.12 -8.42 -5.96
N SER A 17 20.53 -9.09 -6.95
CA SER A 17 21.25 -9.57 -8.13
C SER A 17 21.68 -8.41 -9.03
N GLU A 18 22.54 -8.68 -10.02
CA GLU A 18 22.87 -7.69 -11.06
C GLU A 18 21.65 -7.25 -11.87
N ALA A 19 20.73 -8.18 -12.13
CA ALA A 19 19.47 -7.86 -12.82
C ALA A 19 18.60 -6.92 -11.99
N ASP A 20 18.46 -7.17 -10.67
CA ASP A 20 17.71 -6.29 -9.78
C ASP A 20 18.31 -4.89 -9.73
N ARG A 21 19.65 -4.77 -9.65
CA ARG A 21 20.33 -3.46 -9.67
C ARG A 21 20.06 -2.69 -10.97
N ARG A 22 20.08 -3.37 -12.13
CA ARG A 22 19.76 -2.72 -13.42
C ARG A 22 18.32 -2.26 -13.46
N ARG A 23 17.36 -3.09 -13.00
CA ARG A 23 15.93 -2.73 -12.93
C ARG A 23 15.67 -1.56 -11.98
N LEU A 24 16.24 -1.58 -10.79
CA LEU A 24 16.11 -0.50 -9.81
C LEU A 24 16.77 0.82 -10.30
N ALA A 25 17.79 0.73 -11.14
CA ALA A 25 18.40 1.91 -11.79
C ALA A 25 17.59 2.46 -12.96
N HIS A 26 16.56 1.73 -13.43
CA HIS A 26 15.73 2.17 -14.55
C HIS A 26 14.95 3.46 -14.20
N PRO A 27 14.89 4.48 -15.09
CA PRO A 27 14.25 5.77 -14.80
C PRO A 27 12.77 5.70 -14.39
N LEU A 28 12.05 4.69 -14.89
CA LEU A 28 10.63 4.50 -14.55
C LEU A 28 10.40 3.78 -13.22
N VAL A 29 11.43 3.23 -12.58
CA VAL A 29 11.28 2.54 -11.28
C VAL A 29 11.41 3.56 -10.16
N GLY A 30 10.33 3.73 -9.39
CA GLY A 30 10.23 4.64 -8.25
C GLY A 30 10.36 3.97 -6.89
N GLY A 31 10.40 2.63 -6.84
CA GLY A 31 10.56 1.92 -5.57
C GLY A 31 10.55 0.40 -5.70
N MET A 32 10.60 -0.23 -4.53
CA MET A 32 10.61 -1.69 -4.37
C MET A 32 9.65 -2.10 -3.27
N ILE A 33 8.93 -3.22 -3.49
CA ILE A 33 8.11 -3.85 -2.46
C ILE A 33 8.77 -5.12 -1.95
N LEU A 34 8.80 -5.29 -0.62
CA LEU A 34 9.34 -6.43 0.10
C LEU A 34 8.26 -7.47 0.42
N PHE A 35 8.66 -8.75 0.40
CA PHE A 35 7.85 -9.90 0.77
C PHE A 35 8.56 -10.74 1.83
N GLY A 36 7.86 -11.74 2.39
CA GLY A 36 8.45 -12.67 3.35
C GLY A 36 9.70 -13.41 2.84
N ARG A 37 9.83 -13.61 1.51
CA ARG A 37 11.02 -14.21 0.90
C ARG A 37 12.28 -13.34 0.97
N ASN A 38 12.12 -12.04 1.19
CA ASN A 38 13.22 -11.09 1.34
C ASN A 38 13.69 -10.94 2.79
N TRP A 39 13.18 -11.80 3.69
CA TRP A 39 13.43 -11.78 5.11
C TRP A 39 14.18 -13.02 5.60
N ARG A 40 15.25 -12.81 6.34
CA ARG A 40 15.94 -13.81 7.15
C ARG A 40 16.08 -13.32 8.61
N ASP A 41 16.66 -12.15 8.78
CA ASP A 41 16.89 -11.44 10.04
C ASP A 41 17.03 -9.93 9.79
N ARG A 42 17.09 -9.12 10.85
CA ARG A 42 17.17 -7.64 10.77
C ARG A 42 18.43 -7.13 10.07
N GLU A 43 19.56 -7.78 10.32
CA GLU A 43 20.84 -7.40 9.72
C GLU A 43 20.80 -7.56 8.20
N GLN A 44 20.29 -8.71 7.75
CA GLN A 44 20.13 -9.00 6.32
C GLN A 44 19.12 -8.02 5.68
N LEU A 45 17.98 -7.74 6.32
CA LEU A 45 17.00 -6.80 5.79
C LEU A 45 17.59 -5.39 5.68
N ALA A 46 18.29 -4.90 6.71
CA ALA A 46 18.95 -3.61 6.68
C ALA A 46 20.03 -3.54 5.58
N ALA A 47 20.79 -4.62 5.38
CA ALA A 47 21.75 -4.71 4.30
C ALA A 47 21.09 -4.68 2.92
N LEU A 48 19.97 -5.36 2.72
CA LEU A 48 19.19 -5.31 1.46
C LEU A 48 18.66 -3.89 1.21
N CYS A 49 18.06 -3.25 2.22
CA CYS A 49 17.57 -1.86 2.10
C CYS A 49 18.71 -0.90 1.75
N ALA A 50 19.88 -1.05 2.40
CA ALA A 50 21.06 -0.24 2.07
C ALA A 50 21.56 -0.47 0.64
N GLN A 51 21.52 -1.70 0.12
CA GLN A 51 21.85 -1.99 -1.27
C GLN A 51 20.90 -1.29 -2.24
N VAL A 52 19.59 -1.25 -1.94
CA VAL A 52 18.60 -0.53 -2.76
C VAL A 52 18.89 0.97 -2.79
N LYS A 53 19.11 1.57 -1.61
CA LYS A 53 19.44 3.00 -1.50
C LYS A 53 20.79 3.35 -2.14
N ALA A 54 21.72 2.41 -2.21
CA ALA A 54 22.98 2.59 -2.92
C ALA A 54 22.82 2.58 -4.45
N VAL A 55 21.76 2.00 -5.01
CA VAL A 55 21.40 2.12 -6.44
C VAL A 55 20.85 3.52 -6.71
N ARG A 56 19.83 3.93 -5.96
CA ARG A 56 19.25 5.27 -5.96
C ARG A 56 18.62 5.55 -4.60
N ASP A 57 18.94 6.68 -3.99
CA ASP A 57 18.48 7.06 -2.65
C ASP A 57 17.00 7.48 -2.61
N ASP A 58 16.43 7.87 -3.75
CA ASP A 58 15.03 8.26 -3.95
C ASP A 58 14.07 7.08 -4.17
N LEU A 59 14.54 5.83 -4.23
CA LEU A 59 13.67 4.65 -4.33
C LEU A 59 12.87 4.44 -3.05
N LEU A 60 11.54 4.32 -3.16
CA LEU A 60 10.66 4.01 -2.03
C LEU A 60 10.73 2.52 -1.70
N ILE A 61 11.18 2.15 -0.50
CA ILE A 61 11.19 0.76 -0.03
C ILE A 61 9.92 0.50 0.76
N ALA A 62 9.01 -0.28 0.19
CA ALA A 62 7.68 -0.55 0.71
C ALA A 62 7.49 -2.01 1.16
N VAL A 63 6.46 -2.26 1.97
CA VAL A 63 6.07 -3.59 2.42
C VAL A 63 4.58 -3.63 2.75
N ASP A 64 3.95 -4.81 2.64
CA ASP A 64 2.67 -5.09 3.31
C ASP A 64 2.92 -5.59 4.73
N HIS A 65 2.82 -4.71 5.69
CA HIS A 65 3.04 -5.02 7.08
C HIS A 65 1.96 -4.31 7.89
N GLU A 66 0.82 -4.99 8.08
CA GLU A 66 -0.39 -4.43 8.69
C GLU A 66 -0.52 -4.82 10.17
N GLY A 67 -0.07 -6.01 10.49
CA GLY A 67 -0.33 -6.76 11.71
C GLY A 67 -1.14 -8.03 11.43
N GLY A 68 -1.40 -8.83 12.45
CA GLY A 68 -2.14 -10.08 12.31
C GLY A 68 -1.55 -10.99 11.24
N ARG A 69 -2.38 -11.51 10.34
CA ARG A 69 -1.94 -12.41 9.26
C ARG A 69 -1.14 -11.72 8.15
N VAL A 70 -1.28 -10.41 7.98
CA VAL A 70 -0.52 -9.63 6.99
C VAL A 70 0.61 -8.89 7.69
N GLN A 71 1.61 -9.63 8.06
CA GLN A 71 2.84 -9.13 8.67
C GLN A 71 4.01 -9.96 8.13
N ARG A 72 4.95 -9.34 7.38
CA ARG A 72 6.01 -10.05 6.68
C ARG A 72 7.16 -10.45 7.59
N PHE A 73 7.53 -9.59 8.54
CA PHE A 73 8.63 -9.82 9.47
C PHE A 73 8.07 -10.14 10.86
N ARG A 74 8.41 -11.32 11.42
CA ARG A 74 7.77 -11.84 12.64
C ARG A 74 8.75 -12.43 13.66
N THR A 75 10.02 -12.47 13.33
CA THR A 75 11.09 -13.08 14.14
C THR A 75 12.16 -12.04 14.42
N ASP A 76 13.23 -12.44 15.11
CA ASP A 76 14.40 -11.59 15.37
C ASP A 76 14.04 -10.24 16.01
N GLY A 77 13.10 -10.24 16.97
CA GLY A 77 12.73 -9.07 17.76
C GLY A 77 11.58 -8.23 17.20
N PHE A 78 11.11 -8.47 15.96
CA PHE A 78 9.89 -7.81 15.48
C PHE A 78 8.68 -8.18 16.34
N THR A 79 7.94 -7.17 16.74
CA THR A 79 6.71 -7.33 17.54
C THR A 79 5.62 -7.99 16.71
N HIS A 80 4.96 -9.00 17.28
CA HIS A 80 3.74 -9.55 16.67
C HIS A 80 2.58 -8.59 16.92
N LEU A 81 2.30 -7.78 15.92
CA LEU A 81 1.21 -6.81 16.00
C LEU A 81 -0.14 -7.50 15.90
N PRO A 82 -1.15 -7.03 16.65
CA PRO A 82 -2.49 -7.57 16.58
C PRO A 82 -3.11 -7.35 15.20
N PRO A 83 -4.09 -8.17 14.77
CA PRO A 83 -4.93 -7.80 13.64
C PRO A 83 -5.74 -6.55 14.00
N MET A 84 -6.09 -5.74 13.01
CA MET A 84 -6.82 -4.48 13.23
C MET A 84 -8.19 -4.71 13.91
N ARG A 85 -8.82 -5.87 13.73
CA ARG A 85 -10.03 -6.32 14.42
C ARG A 85 -9.89 -6.27 15.94
N ALA A 86 -8.75 -6.65 16.49
CA ALA A 86 -8.53 -6.64 17.94
C ALA A 86 -8.66 -5.23 18.53
N LEU A 87 -8.25 -4.19 17.76
CA LEU A 87 -8.44 -2.80 18.16
C LEU A 87 -9.92 -2.39 18.12
N GLY A 88 -10.68 -2.89 17.14
CA GLY A 88 -12.13 -2.69 17.07
C GLY A 88 -12.88 -3.39 18.21
N GLU A 89 -12.46 -4.58 18.61
CA GLU A 89 -13.02 -5.30 19.75
C GLU A 89 -12.71 -4.58 21.07
N LEU A 90 -11.49 -4.05 21.23
CA LEU A 90 -11.11 -3.24 22.38
C LEU A 90 -11.92 -1.94 22.43
N TRP A 91 -12.20 -1.31 21.27
CA TRP A 91 -13.06 -0.11 21.18
C TRP A 91 -14.44 -0.35 21.79
N MET A 92 -15.02 -1.52 21.60
CA MET A 92 -16.33 -1.86 22.16
C MET A 92 -16.32 -2.00 23.69
N GLN A 93 -15.14 -2.10 24.30
CA GLN A 93 -14.96 -2.19 25.74
C GLN A 93 -14.49 -0.85 26.33
N ASP A 94 -13.45 -0.25 25.72
CA ASP A 94 -12.86 1.02 26.14
C ASP A 94 -12.29 1.74 24.90
N ALA A 95 -13.02 2.76 24.43
CA ALA A 95 -12.65 3.52 23.25
C ALA A 95 -11.33 4.31 23.43
N MET A 96 -11.02 4.76 24.65
CA MET A 96 -9.77 5.47 24.93
C MET A 96 -8.59 4.52 24.88
N ALA A 97 -8.68 3.37 25.55
CA ALA A 97 -7.66 2.34 25.49
C ALA A 97 -7.42 1.86 24.04
N ALA A 98 -8.47 1.71 23.24
CA ALA A 98 -8.36 1.31 21.84
C ALA A 98 -7.63 2.34 20.97
N THR A 99 -7.86 3.64 21.17
CA THR A 99 -7.17 4.69 20.43
C THR A 99 -5.70 4.79 20.83
N ASP A 100 -5.38 4.61 22.11
CA ASP A 100 -4.00 4.56 22.61
C ASP A 100 -3.28 3.31 22.04
N ALA A 101 -3.91 2.16 22.08
CA ALA A 101 -3.38 0.92 21.50
C ALA A 101 -3.18 1.03 19.96
N ALA A 102 -4.10 1.65 19.25
CA ALA A 102 -3.98 1.88 17.81
C ALA A 102 -2.81 2.81 17.48
N SER A 103 -2.63 3.91 18.24
CA SER A 103 -1.45 4.78 18.11
C SER A 103 -0.16 4.05 18.42
N ALA A 104 -0.16 3.22 19.47
CA ALA A 104 0.99 2.41 19.84
C ALA A 104 1.35 1.40 18.74
N ALA A 105 0.35 0.69 18.18
CA ALA A 105 0.54 -0.27 17.09
C ALA A 105 1.16 0.39 15.86
N GLY A 106 0.63 1.56 15.44
CA GLY A 106 1.20 2.31 14.31
C GLY A 106 2.62 2.79 14.58
N TYR A 107 2.92 3.23 15.80
CA TYR A 107 4.27 3.67 16.17
C TYR A 107 5.27 2.51 16.19
N VAL A 108 4.94 1.39 16.83
CA VAL A 108 5.80 0.19 16.88
C VAL A 108 6.06 -0.32 15.47
N LEU A 109 5.01 -0.47 14.66
CA LEU A 109 5.11 -0.88 13.25
C LEU A 109 6.11 -0.01 12.48
N GLY A 110 5.89 1.30 12.49
CA GLY A 110 6.72 2.23 11.73
C GLY A 110 8.15 2.31 12.27
N ALA A 111 8.34 2.31 13.59
CA ALA A 111 9.66 2.40 14.22
C ALA A 111 10.54 1.18 13.93
N GLU A 112 9.99 -0.03 14.04
CA GLU A 112 10.69 -1.29 13.75
C GLU A 112 11.07 -1.41 12.27
N LEU A 113 10.15 -1.12 11.37
CA LEU A 113 10.40 -1.14 9.92
C LEU A 113 11.48 -0.12 9.54
N ARG A 114 11.39 1.09 10.05
CA ARG A 114 12.36 2.15 9.78
C ARG A 114 13.74 1.87 10.35
N ALA A 115 13.82 1.21 11.50
CA ALA A 115 15.09 0.77 12.09
C ALA A 115 15.83 -0.24 11.21
N CYS A 116 15.12 -0.93 10.29
CA CYS A 116 15.68 -1.84 9.29
C CYS A 116 15.82 -1.19 7.89
N GLY A 117 15.52 0.11 7.74
CA GLY A 117 15.66 0.83 6.47
C GLY A 117 14.46 0.74 5.52
N VAL A 118 13.31 0.22 5.98
CA VAL A 118 12.06 0.23 5.22
C VAL A 118 11.38 1.58 5.35
N ASP A 119 11.00 2.20 4.25
CA ASP A 119 10.46 3.55 4.22
C ASP A 119 8.95 3.61 4.49
N PHE A 120 8.21 2.56 4.08
CA PHE A 120 6.77 2.65 3.91
C PHE A 120 6.07 1.31 4.13
N SER A 121 4.89 1.32 4.76
CA SER A 121 3.98 0.17 4.78
C SER A 121 2.63 0.53 4.19
N PHE A 122 2.06 -0.38 3.36
CA PHE A 122 0.71 -0.23 2.82
C PHE A 122 -0.33 -0.50 3.93
N THR A 123 -0.48 0.47 4.85
CA THR A 123 -1.39 0.43 6.00
C THR A 123 -1.86 1.85 6.37
N PRO A 124 -3.07 2.03 6.93
CA PRO A 124 -4.02 1.02 7.41
C PRO A 124 -5.02 0.54 6.34
N VAL A 125 -5.64 -0.62 6.60
CA VAL A 125 -6.82 -1.07 5.87
C VAL A 125 -8.03 -0.27 6.34
N LEU A 126 -8.77 0.35 5.40
CA LEU A 126 -9.97 1.14 5.66
C LEU A 126 -11.27 0.40 5.28
N ASP A 127 -11.14 -0.81 4.72
CA ASP A 127 -12.28 -1.66 4.40
C ASP A 127 -13.10 -1.95 5.64
N LEU A 128 -14.43 -1.89 5.51
CA LEU A 128 -15.36 -2.18 6.59
C LEU A 128 -15.59 -3.68 6.75
N ASP A 129 -15.79 -4.12 8.00
CA ASP A 129 -16.11 -5.50 8.31
C ASP A 129 -17.58 -5.83 8.03
N TRP A 130 -17.86 -6.27 6.81
CA TRP A 130 -19.19 -6.77 6.43
C TRP A 130 -19.44 -8.22 6.88
N GLY A 131 -18.41 -8.91 7.40
CA GLY A 131 -18.50 -10.30 7.86
C GLY A 131 -18.42 -11.36 6.75
N GLU A 132 -18.42 -10.95 5.49
CA GLU A 132 -18.54 -11.83 4.33
C GLU A 132 -17.21 -12.05 3.59
N SER A 133 -16.32 -11.08 3.63
CA SER A 133 -15.05 -11.12 2.88
C SER A 133 -13.98 -11.92 3.62
N GLY A 134 -13.59 -13.07 3.04
CA GLY A 134 -12.44 -13.85 3.52
C GLY A 134 -11.09 -13.16 3.31
N VAL A 135 -11.01 -12.23 2.34
CA VAL A 135 -9.80 -11.47 2.02
C VAL A 135 -9.54 -10.37 3.04
N ILE A 136 -10.58 -9.65 3.43
CA ILE A 136 -10.48 -8.58 4.42
C ILE A 136 -10.52 -9.17 5.83
N GLY A 137 -11.59 -9.84 6.22
CA GLY A 137 -11.68 -10.54 7.49
C GLY A 137 -11.22 -9.69 8.67
N ASP A 138 -10.28 -10.20 9.45
CA ASP A 138 -9.71 -9.58 10.65
C ASP A 138 -8.75 -8.40 10.36
N ARG A 139 -8.49 -8.08 9.08
CA ARG A 139 -7.75 -6.88 8.67
C ARG A 139 -8.60 -5.61 8.83
N ALA A 140 -9.94 -5.71 8.80
CA ALA A 140 -10.85 -4.60 9.07
C ALA A 140 -10.88 -4.27 10.56
N PHE A 141 -10.92 -2.99 10.90
CA PHE A 141 -11.09 -2.53 12.29
C PHE A 141 -12.49 -2.83 12.82
N HIS A 142 -13.51 -2.44 12.06
CA HIS A 142 -14.90 -2.49 12.54
C HIS A 142 -15.89 -2.37 11.36
N ARG A 143 -17.17 -2.71 11.60
CA ARG A 143 -18.26 -2.51 10.62
C ARG A 143 -18.67 -1.04 10.51
N ASP A 144 -18.66 -0.29 11.61
CA ASP A 144 -19.02 1.13 11.59
C ASP A 144 -17.85 1.97 11.06
N ALA A 145 -18.09 2.69 9.97
CA ALA A 145 -17.11 3.54 9.29
C ALA A 145 -16.51 4.61 10.22
N ARG A 146 -17.25 5.12 11.20
CA ARG A 146 -16.75 6.12 12.15
C ARG A 146 -15.72 5.52 13.10
N VAL A 147 -15.99 4.32 13.61
CA VAL A 147 -15.06 3.58 14.47
C VAL A 147 -13.80 3.22 13.69
N ALA A 148 -13.96 2.64 12.50
CA ALA A 148 -12.83 2.31 11.61
C ALA A 148 -11.97 3.55 11.32
N THR A 149 -12.60 4.69 11.02
CA THR A 149 -11.90 5.97 10.77
C THR A 149 -11.09 6.46 11.98
N LEU A 150 -11.67 6.41 13.19
CA LEU A 150 -10.98 6.88 14.40
C LEU A 150 -9.78 6.00 14.75
N LEU A 151 -9.93 4.67 14.68
CA LEU A 151 -8.84 3.74 14.91
C LEU A 151 -7.76 3.84 13.83
N ALA A 152 -8.14 3.92 12.55
CA ALA A 152 -7.20 4.12 11.46
C ALA A 152 -6.42 5.43 11.61
N LYS A 153 -7.09 6.53 11.99
CA LYS A 153 -6.44 7.81 12.29
C LYS A 153 -5.41 7.69 13.41
N SER A 154 -5.72 6.89 14.44
CA SER A 154 -4.79 6.64 15.54
C SER A 154 -3.56 5.84 15.09
N VAL A 155 -3.75 4.79 14.26
CA VAL A 155 -2.63 4.07 13.63
C VAL A 155 -1.78 5.01 12.76
N MET A 156 -2.40 5.84 11.92
CA MET A 156 -1.68 6.82 11.08
C MET A 156 -0.91 7.84 11.92
N HIS A 157 -1.46 8.25 13.07
CA HIS A 157 -0.73 9.11 14.01
C HIS A 157 0.52 8.43 14.55
N GLY A 158 0.44 7.14 14.92
CA GLY A 158 1.59 6.35 15.32
C GLY A 158 2.65 6.23 14.23
N LEU A 159 2.25 5.94 12.99
CA LEU A 159 3.15 5.91 11.82
C LEU A 159 3.86 7.25 11.64
N LEU A 160 3.12 8.36 11.68
CA LEU A 160 3.68 9.71 11.58
C LEU A 160 4.71 9.98 12.68
N GLN A 161 4.44 9.54 13.91
CA GLN A 161 5.37 9.67 15.03
C GLN A 161 6.67 8.87 14.83
N ALA A 162 6.61 7.76 14.10
CA ALA A 162 7.78 6.99 13.65
C ALA A 162 8.44 7.60 12.39
N GLY A 163 7.88 8.67 11.81
CA GLY A 163 8.34 9.30 10.58
C GLY A 163 8.05 8.49 9.33
N MET A 164 6.96 7.72 9.32
CA MET A 164 6.49 6.91 8.20
C MET A 164 5.19 7.46 7.64
N ALA A 165 5.07 7.54 6.32
CA ALA A 165 3.84 7.84 5.61
C ALA A 165 2.84 6.66 5.69
N ASN A 166 1.60 6.86 5.27
CA ASN A 166 0.52 5.87 5.38
C ASN A 166 -0.20 5.63 4.05
N CYS A 167 -0.95 4.51 3.96
CA CYS A 167 -1.76 4.18 2.79
C CYS A 167 -3.11 3.61 3.20
N GLY A 168 -4.18 4.36 2.92
CA GLY A 168 -5.53 3.83 3.07
C GLY A 168 -5.89 2.87 1.94
N LYS A 169 -6.37 1.67 2.25
CA LYS A 169 -6.73 0.65 1.27
C LYS A 169 -7.94 -0.18 1.72
N HIS A 170 -8.74 -0.70 0.79
CA HIS A 170 -8.67 -0.63 -0.67
C HIS A 170 -9.84 0.21 -1.19
N PHE A 171 -9.59 1.42 -1.66
CA PHE A 171 -10.62 2.39 -2.08
C PHE A 171 -11.48 1.85 -3.25
N PRO A 172 -12.80 2.05 -3.28
CA PRO A 172 -13.65 2.69 -2.26
C PRO A 172 -14.00 1.78 -1.07
N GLY A 173 -13.77 0.46 -1.14
CA GLY A 173 -13.97 -0.54 -0.09
C GLY A 173 -14.14 -1.95 -0.64
N HIS A 174 -13.33 -2.90 -0.18
CA HIS A 174 -13.32 -4.31 -0.60
C HIS A 174 -14.10 -5.23 0.37
N GLY A 175 -14.56 -4.70 1.52
CA GLY A 175 -15.10 -5.53 2.61
C GLY A 175 -16.46 -6.17 2.32
N PHE A 176 -17.25 -5.64 1.39
CA PHE A 176 -18.59 -6.14 1.06
C PHE A 176 -18.58 -7.36 0.14
N VAL A 177 -17.57 -7.47 -0.74
CA VAL A 177 -17.51 -8.54 -1.74
C VAL A 177 -16.86 -9.80 -1.17
N LYS A 178 -17.39 -10.98 -1.53
CA LYS A 178 -16.87 -12.29 -1.12
C LYS A 178 -15.69 -12.75 -1.95
N ALA A 179 -15.72 -12.44 -3.25
CA ALA A 179 -14.71 -12.88 -4.19
C ALA A 179 -13.36 -12.26 -3.88
N ASP A 180 -12.31 -13.06 -4.03
CA ASP A 180 -10.92 -12.64 -3.85
C ASP A 180 -10.37 -12.09 -5.16
N SER A 181 -10.00 -10.82 -5.18
CA SER A 181 -9.41 -10.16 -6.36
C SER A 181 -8.06 -10.75 -6.82
N HIS A 182 -7.42 -11.60 -6.00
CA HIS A 182 -6.24 -12.36 -6.41
C HIS A 182 -6.56 -13.48 -7.40
N VAL A 183 -7.76 -14.03 -7.36
CA VAL A 183 -8.16 -15.22 -8.15
C VAL A 183 -9.37 -14.98 -9.05
N ASP A 184 -10.15 -13.92 -8.81
CA ASP A 184 -11.35 -13.58 -9.57
C ASP A 184 -11.52 -12.05 -9.63
N ILE A 185 -12.52 -11.56 -10.36
CA ILE A 185 -12.89 -10.15 -10.42
C ILE A 185 -14.11 -9.91 -9.56
N PRO A 186 -13.98 -9.38 -8.34
CA PRO A 186 -15.12 -9.11 -7.49
C PRO A 186 -15.96 -7.97 -8.07
N VAL A 187 -17.29 -8.09 -7.91
CA VAL A 187 -18.27 -7.09 -8.35
C VAL A 187 -19.13 -6.68 -7.17
N ASP A 188 -19.23 -5.37 -6.92
CA ASP A 188 -20.11 -4.78 -5.94
C ASP A 188 -21.24 -4.03 -6.64
N GLU A 189 -22.42 -4.62 -6.63
CA GLU A 189 -23.62 -4.11 -7.33
C GLU A 189 -24.42 -3.09 -6.49
N ARG A 190 -23.91 -2.67 -5.32
CA ARG A 190 -24.57 -1.67 -4.49
C ARG A 190 -24.63 -0.31 -5.20
N SER A 191 -25.64 0.49 -4.82
CA SER A 191 -25.76 1.83 -5.36
C SER A 191 -24.55 2.72 -4.99
N PRO A 192 -24.18 3.69 -5.85
CA PRO A 192 -23.10 4.64 -5.55
C PRO A 192 -23.33 5.36 -4.22
N GLN A 193 -24.56 5.69 -3.89
CA GLN A 193 -24.92 6.34 -2.63
C GLN A 193 -24.56 5.46 -1.42
N ALA A 194 -24.85 4.14 -1.46
CA ALA A 194 -24.53 3.23 -0.37
C ALA A 194 -23.00 3.14 -0.17
N ILE A 195 -22.23 2.98 -1.26
CA ILE A 195 -20.77 2.90 -1.21
C ILE A 195 -20.17 4.20 -0.69
N LEU A 196 -20.61 5.36 -1.19
CA LEU A 196 -20.06 6.65 -0.82
C LEU A 196 -20.37 7.05 0.63
N THR A 197 -21.53 6.63 1.17
CA THR A 197 -21.92 6.97 2.54
C THR A 197 -21.36 6.02 3.61
N GLU A 198 -20.92 4.82 3.22
CA GLU A 198 -20.36 3.83 4.13
C GLU A 198 -18.88 3.55 3.84
N ASP A 199 -18.57 2.78 2.79
CA ASP A 199 -17.22 2.25 2.55
C ASP A 199 -16.21 3.34 2.14
N ALA A 200 -16.63 4.30 1.31
CA ALA A 200 -15.79 5.41 0.87
C ALA A 200 -15.75 6.60 1.87
N ALA A 201 -16.66 6.64 2.83
CA ALA A 201 -16.74 7.76 3.79
C ALA A 201 -15.44 7.97 4.59
N PRO A 202 -14.72 6.93 5.07
CA PRO A 202 -13.43 7.10 5.74
C PRO A 202 -12.41 7.90 4.94
N TYR A 203 -12.37 7.74 3.62
CA TYR A 203 -11.42 8.45 2.75
C TYR A 203 -11.68 9.96 2.71
N GLY A 204 -12.96 10.37 2.70
CA GLY A 204 -13.33 11.79 2.80
C GLY A 204 -13.01 12.37 4.18
N TRP A 205 -13.29 11.64 5.26
CA TRP A 205 -13.03 12.11 6.63
C TRP A 205 -11.54 12.16 6.97
N LEU A 206 -10.72 11.35 6.32
CA LEU A 206 -9.27 11.26 6.52
C LEU A 206 -8.46 12.01 5.46
N GLY A 207 -9.11 12.70 4.52
CA GLY A 207 -8.47 13.29 3.34
C GLY A 207 -7.24 14.15 3.61
N THR A 208 -7.17 14.81 4.76
CA THR A 208 -5.99 15.61 5.18
C THR A 208 -4.93 14.81 5.95
N THR A 209 -5.22 13.57 6.36
CA THR A 209 -4.32 12.71 7.14
C THR A 209 -3.73 11.60 6.28
N LEU A 210 -4.47 11.14 5.26
CA LEU A 210 -4.01 10.17 4.29
C LEU A 210 -2.90 10.76 3.41
N THR A 211 -1.75 10.10 3.38
CA THR A 211 -0.64 10.46 2.49
C THR A 211 -0.70 9.72 1.17
N SER A 212 -1.27 8.52 1.17
CA SER A 212 -1.58 7.78 -0.05
C SER A 212 -2.83 6.91 0.07
N VAL A 213 -3.34 6.47 -1.08
CA VAL A 213 -4.50 5.59 -1.22
C VAL A 213 -4.18 4.51 -2.25
N MET A 214 -4.63 3.29 -2.00
CA MET A 214 -4.62 2.18 -2.94
C MET A 214 -6.05 1.78 -3.25
N PRO A 215 -6.51 1.91 -4.52
CA PRO A 215 -7.83 1.45 -4.95
C PRO A 215 -7.89 -0.06 -5.12
N ALA A 216 -9.07 -0.62 -4.93
CA ALA A 216 -9.35 -2.03 -5.09
C ALA A 216 -9.44 -2.46 -6.56
N HIS A 217 -9.04 -3.70 -6.86
CA HIS A 217 -9.40 -4.37 -8.12
C HIS A 217 -10.81 -4.96 -8.04
N VAL A 218 -11.80 -4.11 -7.73
CA VAL A 218 -13.23 -4.42 -7.64
C VAL A 218 -13.98 -3.57 -8.65
N ILE A 219 -14.97 -4.17 -9.35
CA ILE A 219 -15.86 -3.47 -10.26
C ILE A 219 -17.09 -2.99 -9.49
N TYR A 220 -17.48 -1.76 -9.69
CA TYR A 220 -18.68 -1.11 -9.16
C TYR A 220 -19.53 -0.63 -10.34
N PRO A 221 -20.33 -1.53 -10.95
CA PRO A 221 -20.92 -1.31 -12.28
C PRO A 221 -21.86 -0.12 -12.35
N GLU A 222 -22.50 0.25 -11.23
CA GLU A 222 -23.35 1.45 -11.14
C GLU A 222 -22.54 2.77 -11.23
N VAL A 223 -21.20 2.70 -11.14
CA VAL A 223 -20.29 3.86 -11.28
C VAL A 223 -19.46 3.73 -12.55
N ASP A 224 -18.71 2.65 -12.70
CA ASP A 224 -17.84 2.39 -13.87
C ASP A 224 -17.70 0.87 -14.09
N PRO A 225 -17.76 0.38 -15.33
CA PRO A 225 -17.58 -1.05 -15.63
C PRO A 225 -16.15 -1.56 -15.43
N ARG A 226 -15.18 -0.68 -15.18
CA ARG A 226 -13.79 -1.03 -14.88
C ARG A 226 -13.55 -1.12 -13.38
N PRO A 227 -12.58 -1.95 -12.93
CA PRO A 227 -12.13 -1.92 -11.55
C PRO A 227 -11.74 -0.50 -11.10
N ALA A 228 -11.91 -0.19 -9.80
CA ALA A 228 -11.71 1.16 -9.27
C ALA A 228 -10.32 1.73 -9.62
N GLY A 229 -9.24 0.91 -9.57
CA GLY A 229 -7.88 1.33 -9.93
C GLY A 229 -7.67 1.68 -11.40
N PHE A 230 -8.62 1.33 -12.28
CA PHE A 230 -8.60 1.62 -13.72
C PHE A 230 -9.68 2.62 -14.15
N SER A 231 -10.36 3.23 -13.20
CA SER A 231 -11.50 4.12 -13.43
C SER A 231 -11.15 5.59 -13.18
N PRO A 232 -11.09 6.44 -14.23
CA PRO A 232 -10.96 7.89 -14.03
C PRO A 232 -12.11 8.48 -13.20
N LYS A 233 -13.30 7.84 -13.25
CA LYS A 233 -14.46 8.26 -12.47
C LYS A 233 -14.23 8.08 -10.98
N TRP A 234 -13.69 6.90 -10.57
CA TRP A 234 -13.34 6.66 -9.18
C TRP A 234 -12.16 7.51 -8.71
N LEU A 235 -11.09 7.61 -9.51
CA LEU A 235 -9.86 8.25 -9.06
C LEU A 235 -9.89 9.79 -9.20
N ASN A 236 -10.36 10.32 -10.33
CA ASN A 236 -10.31 11.77 -10.57
C ASN A 236 -11.60 12.46 -10.14
N GLU A 237 -12.79 11.94 -10.49
CA GLU A 237 -14.04 12.62 -10.18
C GLU A 237 -14.43 12.43 -8.71
N ILE A 238 -14.35 11.20 -8.19
CA ILE A 238 -14.78 10.88 -6.82
C ILE A 238 -13.66 11.13 -5.81
N LEU A 239 -12.54 10.40 -5.90
CA LEU A 239 -11.48 10.47 -4.88
C LEU A 239 -10.83 11.86 -4.83
N ARG A 240 -10.35 12.36 -5.97
CA ARG A 240 -9.74 13.69 -6.01
C ARG A 240 -10.77 14.83 -6.01
N GLY A 241 -11.86 14.72 -6.79
CA GLY A 241 -12.84 15.77 -6.97
C GLY A 241 -13.81 15.92 -5.79
N GLN A 242 -14.55 14.86 -5.44
CA GLN A 242 -15.61 14.92 -4.42
C GLN A 242 -15.05 14.74 -3.00
N LEU A 243 -14.09 13.83 -2.81
CA LEU A 243 -13.47 13.56 -1.50
C LEU A 243 -12.24 14.43 -1.23
N HIS A 244 -11.81 15.26 -2.20
CA HIS A 244 -10.72 16.22 -2.11
C HIS A 244 -9.36 15.61 -1.71
N PHE A 245 -9.10 14.36 -2.08
CA PHE A 245 -7.84 13.71 -1.79
C PHE A 245 -6.69 14.27 -2.67
N THR A 246 -5.59 14.66 -2.04
CA THR A 246 -4.43 15.30 -2.72
C THR A 246 -3.15 14.47 -2.69
N GLY A 247 -3.12 13.40 -1.88
CA GLY A 247 -1.97 12.51 -1.73
C GLY A 247 -1.70 11.60 -2.94
N ALA A 248 -0.76 10.68 -2.79
CA ALA A 248 -0.40 9.74 -3.83
C ALA A 248 -1.46 8.63 -4.02
N ILE A 249 -1.67 8.18 -5.25
CA ILE A 249 -2.54 7.04 -5.58
C ILE A 249 -1.66 5.94 -6.17
N PHE A 250 -1.61 4.79 -5.49
CA PHE A 250 -1.01 3.56 -6.04
C PHE A 250 -2.06 2.78 -6.84
N SER A 251 -1.66 1.94 -7.79
CA SER A 251 -2.52 0.81 -8.14
C SER A 251 -2.41 -0.26 -7.04
N ASP A 252 -3.37 -1.18 -6.95
CA ASP A 252 -3.11 -2.48 -6.35
C ASP A 252 -2.25 -3.32 -7.31
N ASP A 253 -1.77 -4.48 -6.87
CA ASP A 253 -0.85 -5.33 -7.62
C ASP A 253 -1.41 -5.72 -9.00
N LEU A 254 -0.69 -5.33 -10.05
CA LEU A 254 -1.07 -5.63 -11.45
C LEU A 254 -0.92 -7.11 -11.82
N SER A 255 -0.28 -7.94 -10.99
CA SER A 255 -0.21 -9.39 -11.20
C SER A 255 -1.50 -10.11 -10.80
N MET A 256 -2.38 -9.47 -9.99
CA MET A 256 -3.65 -10.04 -9.55
C MET A 256 -4.62 -10.27 -10.70
N ALA A 257 -5.44 -11.33 -10.62
CA ALA A 257 -6.43 -11.65 -11.64
C ALA A 257 -7.40 -10.49 -11.93
N GLY A 258 -7.78 -9.73 -10.90
CA GLY A 258 -8.61 -8.53 -11.01
C GLY A 258 -8.00 -7.40 -11.85
N ALA A 259 -6.68 -7.40 -12.03
CA ALA A 259 -5.97 -6.43 -12.88
C ALA A 259 -5.72 -6.93 -14.30
N ARG A 260 -5.84 -8.26 -14.53
CA ARG A 260 -5.50 -8.90 -15.79
C ARG A 260 -6.63 -8.94 -16.80
N ARG A 261 -7.81 -8.43 -16.44
CA ARG A 261 -8.96 -8.36 -17.36
C ARG A 261 -9.65 -7.00 -17.22
N ILE A 262 -9.63 -6.22 -18.30
CA ILE A 262 -10.27 -4.91 -18.39
C ILE A 262 -11.33 -4.95 -19.49
N GLU A 263 -12.57 -4.57 -19.18
CA GLU A 263 -13.71 -4.58 -20.11
C GLU A 263 -13.90 -5.95 -20.82
N GLY A 264 -13.71 -7.05 -20.07
CA GLY A 264 -13.83 -8.42 -20.57
C GLY A 264 -12.65 -8.93 -21.40
N ARG A 265 -11.64 -8.11 -21.66
CA ARG A 265 -10.43 -8.43 -22.43
C ARG A 265 -9.25 -8.68 -21.49
N GLU A 266 -8.51 -9.76 -21.72
CA GLU A 266 -7.22 -9.97 -21.05
C GLU A 266 -6.20 -8.94 -21.51
N VAL A 267 -5.41 -8.42 -20.57
CA VAL A 267 -4.43 -7.37 -20.81
C VAL A 267 -3.03 -7.78 -20.33
N SER A 268 -1.99 -7.25 -20.98
CA SER A 268 -0.59 -7.37 -20.55
C SER A 268 -0.33 -6.51 -19.30
N TYR A 269 0.79 -6.72 -18.61
CA TYR A 269 1.21 -5.85 -17.51
C TYR A 269 1.44 -4.42 -17.98
N THR A 270 2.01 -4.23 -19.16
CA THR A 270 2.17 -2.92 -19.79
C THR A 270 0.83 -2.22 -20.01
N GLU A 271 -0.14 -2.92 -20.62
CA GLU A 271 -1.47 -2.35 -20.87
C GLU A 271 -2.18 -1.99 -19.56
N ALA A 272 -2.12 -2.87 -18.55
CA ALA A 272 -2.70 -2.61 -17.23
C ALA A 272 -2.06 -1.39 -16.56
N ALA A 273 -0.72 -1.26 -16.62
CA ALA A 273 0.01 -0.11 -16.09
C ALA A 273 -0.37 1.19 -16.81
N VAL A 274 -0.43 1.18 -18.14
CA VAL A 274 -0.84 2.35 -18.96
C VAL A 274 -2.26 2.79 -18.56
N VAL A 275 -3.20 1.85 -18.45
CA VAL A 275 -4.59 2.15 -18.07
C VAL A 275 -4.67 2.72 -16.64
N ALA A 276 -3.94 2.15 -15.68
CA ALA A 276 -3.91 2.65 -14.30
C ALA A 276 -3.35 4.08 -14.21
N LEU A 277 -2.22 4.35 -14.88
CA LEU A 277 -1.61 5.67 -14.93
C LEU A 277 -2.53 6.69 -15.64
N ALA A 278 -3.14 6.31 -16.75
CA ALA A 278 -4.09 7.15 -17.47
C ALA A 278 -5.37 7.40 -16.66
N ALA A 279 -5.78 6.46 -15.82
CA ALA A 279 -6.93 6.61 -14.92
C ALA A 279 -6.68 7.57 -13.75
N GLY A 280 -5.42 7.84 -13.39
CA GLY A 280 -5.06 8.77 -12.33
C GLY A 280 -4.23 8.18 -11.19
N CYS A 281 -3.74 6.94 -11.31
CA CYS A 281 -2.71 6.42 -10.40
C CYS A 281 -1.40 7.20 -10.60
N ASP A 282 -0.73 7.50 -9.50
CA ASP A 282 0.62 8.10 -9.52
C ASP A 282 1.70 7.03 -9.63
N MET A 283 1.40 5.85 -9.08
CA MET A 283 2.31 4.69 -9.08
C MET A 283 1.54 3.40 -9.35
N VAL A 284 2.25 2.44 -9.94
CA VAL A 284 1.74 1.08 -10.22
C VAL A 284 2.66 0.04 -9.62
N LEU A 285 2.06 -1.03 -9.06
CA LEU A 285 2.77 -2.16 -8.46
C LEU A 285 2.76 -3.36 -9.40
N LEU A 286 3.93 -3.94 -9.63
CA LEU A 286 4.06 -5.27 -10.23
C LEU A 286 4.78 -6.18 -9.25
N CYS A 287 4.04 -7.09 -8.62
CA CYS A 287 4.52 -7.93 -7.54
C CYS A 287 4.76 -9.37 -7.98
N ASN A 288 5.71 -10.02 -7.30
CA ASN A 288 6.06 -11.44 -7.46
C ASN A 288 6.62 -11.84 -8.83
N GLU A 289 6.72 -10.95 -9.79
CA GLU A 289 7.23 -11.28 -11.13
C GLU A 289 8.75 -11.49 -11.16
N SER A 290 9.47 -11.06 -10.12
CA SER A 290 10.89 -11.47 -9.94
C SER A 290 11.08 -12.97 -9.76
N VAL A 291 10.03 -13.69 -9.31
CA VAL A 291 10.05 -15.14 -9.04
C VAL A 291 9.06 -15.92 -9.90
N ASN A 292 7.95 -15.32 -10.35
CA ASN A 292 6.94 -15.99 -11.16
C ASN A 292 7.32 -16.06 -12.64
N SER A 293 8.03 -15.06 -13.14
CA SER A 293 8.55 -15.08 -14.51
C SER A 293 10.02 -15.52 -14.55
N PRO A 294 10.44 -16.32 -15.54
CA PRO A 294 11.82 -16.77 -15.63
C PRO A 294 12.81 -15.61 -15.65
N GLY A 295 13.67 -15.52 -14.63
CA GLY A 295 14.63 -14.43 -14.50
C GLY A 295 14.03 -13.04 -14.34
N GLY A 296 12.72 -12.94 -14.03
CA GLY A 296 12.01 -11.68 -13.88
C GLY A 296 11.76 -10.94 -15.22
N THR A 297 11.72 -11.65 -16.35
CA THR A 297 11.56 -11.06 -17.70
C THR A 297 10.28 -10.23 -17.84
N ALA A 298 9.20 -10.58 -17.15
CA ALA A 298 7.96 -9.81 -17.17
C ALA A 298 8.14 -8.37 -16.64
N ILE A 299 9.07 -8.17 -15.69
CA ILE A 299 9.41 -6.82 -15.21
C ILE A 299 10.10 -6.02 -16.32
N ASP A 300 11.07 -6.64 -17.01
CA ASP A 300 11.81 -6.00 -18.10
C ASP A 300 10.86 -5.64 -19.25
N GLU A 301 9.98 -6.59 -19.65
CA GLU A 301 8.96 -6.39 -20.69
C GLU A 301 7.99 -5.25 -20.36
N MET A 302 7.58 -5.14 -19.09
CA MET A 302 6.71 -4.04 -18.66
C MET A 302 7.44 -2.69 -18.69
N LEU A 303 8.69 -2.63 -18.25
CA LEU A 303 9.49 -1.39 -18.25
C LEU A 303 9.76 -0.91 -19.68
N ASP A 304 10.15 -1.82 -20.59
CA ASP A 304 10.35 -1.52 -21.99
C ASP A 304 9.03 -1.07 -22.65
N GLY A 305 7.96 -1.79 -22.40
CA GLY A 305 6.63 -1.47 -22.91
C GLY A 305 6.10 -0.12 -22.43
N LEU A 306 6.30 0.23 -21.16
CA LEU A 306 5.94 1.54 -20.61
C LEU A 306 6.77 2.67 -21.19
N SER A 307 8.07 2.44 -21.43
CA SER A 307 8.94 3.41 -22.10
C SER A 307 8.44 3.70 -23.52
N MET A 308 8.10 2.66 -24.28
CA MET A 308 7.54 2.80 -25.62
C MET A 308 6.16 3.47 -25.61
N ALA A 309 5.31 3.16 -24.64
CA ALA A 309 3.98 3.76 -24.48
C ALA A 309 4.09 5.26 -24.16
N LEU A 310 5.09 5.66 -23.35
CA LEU A 310 5.39 7.06 -23.08
C LEU A 310 5.82 7.80 -24.34
N GLU A 311 6.73 7.22 -25.13
CA GLU A 311 7.17 7.80 -26.40
C GLU A 311 6.02 7.99 -27.40
N ARG A 312 5.05 7.05 -27.40
CA ARG A 312 3.83 7.12 -28.22
C ARG A 312 2.75 8.05 -27.64
N GLY A 313 2.95 8.58 -26.43
CA GLY A 313 1.97 9.45 -25.76
C GLY A 313 0.72 8.75 -25.23
N GLU A 314 0.77 7.43 -25.06
CA GLU A 314 -0.33 6.62 -24.50
C GLU A 314 -0.52 6.88 -22.99
N TRP A 315 0.53 7.28 -22.31
CA TRP A 315 0.49 7.89 -20.98
C TRP A 315 1.49 9.05 -20.93
N ARG A 316 1.43 9.85 -19.87
CA ARG A 316 2.31 11.02 -19.73
C ARG A 316 2.96 11.04 -18.35
N ALA A 317 4.26 11.32 -18.33
CA ALA A 317 4.96 11.63 -17.09
C ALA A 317 4.34 12.87 -16.43
N SER A 318 4.25 12.83 -15.10
CA SER A 318 3.63 13.88 -14.29
C SER A 318 4.56 14.30 -13.16
N GLU A 319 5.05 15.54 -13.22
CA GLU A 319 5.85 16.13 -12.14
C GLU A 319 5.07 16.14 -10.80
N ALA A 320 3.77 16.42 -10.86
CA ALA A 320 2.92 16.38 -9.66
C ALA A 320 2.82 14.99 -9.06
N SER A 321 2.79 13.94 -9.88
CA SER A 321 2.80 12.54 -9.40
C SER A 321 4.14 12.19 -8.79
N GLU A 322 5.24 12.61 -9.40
CA GLU A 322 6.58 12.41 -8.85
C GLU A 322 6.76 13.13 -7.50
N HIS A 323 6.30 14.36 -7.37
CA HIS A 323 6.32 15.08 -6.10
C HIS A 323 5.52 14.34 -5.01
N ARG A 324 4.35 13.75 -5.35
CA ARG A 324 3.57 12.94 -4.41
C ARG A 324 4.30 11.65 -4.01
N ARG A 325 5.00 10.99 -4.95
CA ARG A 325 5.85 9.83 -4.64
C ARG A 325 6.97 10.20 -3.69
N LEU A 326 7.73 11.23 -4.00
CA LEU A 326 8.86 11.69 -3.16
C LEU A 326 8.41 12.14 -1.77
N ALA A 327 7.21 12.69 -1.62
CA ALA A 327 6.65 13.07 -0.35
C ALA A 327 6.33 11.88 0.59
N LEU A 328 6.33 10.64 0.07
CA LEU A 328 6.18 9.43 0.89
C LEU A 328 7.50 8.97 1.53
N LEU A 329 8.63 9.46 1.04
CA LEU A 329 9.94 9.15 1.61
C LEU A 329 10.07 9.74 3.01
N PRO A 330 10.74 9.05 3.93
CA PRO A 330 10.99 9.58 5.26
C PRO A 330 11.83 10.85 5.24
N HIS A 331 11.42 11.86 6.02
CA HIS A 331 12.11 13.15 6.12
C HIS A 331 13.04 13.26 7.34
N SER A 332 13.11 12.22 8.18
CA SER A 332 13.95 12.19 9.37
C SER A 332 14.75 10.89 9.42
N PRO A 333 15.96 10.90 10.02
CA PRO A 333 16.70 9.65 10.23
C PRO A 333 15.91 8.69 11.13
N ALA A 334 16.04 7.39 10.87
CA ALA A 334 15.52 6.36 11.76
C ALA A 334 16.41 6.18 12.99
N SER A 335 15.82 5.82 14.14
CA SER A 335 16.58 5.26 15.26
C SER A 335 17.19 3.92 14.86
N SER A 336 18.40 3.63 15.35
CA SER A 336 18.93 2.26 15.23
C SER A 336 18.06 1.29 16.05
N TRP A 337 18.10 0.00 15.72
CA TRP A 337 17.34 -0.99 16.48
C TRP A 337 17.72 -0.99 17.98
N ASP A 338 19.02 -0.92 18.31
CA ASP A 338 19.50 -0.92 19.70
C ASP A 338 19.02 0.33 20.45
N ALA A 339 19.02 1.50 19.80
CA ALA A 339 18.49 2.72 20.38
C ALA A 339 16.98 2.62 20.63
N LEU A 340 16.23 2.02 19.68
CA LEU A 340 14.80 1.80 19.79
C LEU A 340 14.45 0.91 21.00
N MET A 341 15.22 -0.16 21.26
CA MET A 341 15.00 -1.10 22.36
C MET A 341 15.17 -0.43 23.75
N THR A 342 15.79 0.72 23.83
CA THR A 342 15.97 1.50 25.08
C THR A 342 15.15 2.79 25.12
N GLU A 343 14.43 3.10 24.06
CA GLU A 343 13.61 4.31 23.97
C GLU A 343 12.35 4.20 24.85
N PRO A 344 12.16 5.11 25.84
CA PRO A 344 11.02 5.03 26.76
C PRO A 344 9.65 5.03 26.08
N ARG A 345 9.53 5.74 24.94
CA ARG A 345 8.31 5.82 24.15
C ARG A 345 7.98 4.47 23.50
N TYR A 346 8.98 3.81 22.92
CA TYR A 346 8.80 2.49 22.31
C TYR A 346 8.42 1.44 23.36
N MET A 347 9.13 1.42 24.50
CA MET A 347 8.83 0.53 25.61
C MET A 347 7.40 0.74 26.16
N ARG A 348 6.95 2.00 26.24
CA ARG A 348 5.58 2.30 26.64
C ARG A 348 4.57 1.86 25.58
N ALA A 349 4.86 2.06 24.30
CA ALA A 349 3.98 1.63 23.21
C ALA A 349 3.76 0.11 23.23
N LEU A 350 4.80 -0.69 23.46
CA LEU A 350 4.68 -2.15 23.61
C LEU A 350 3.71 -2.57 24.73
N GLN A 351 3.64 -1.79 25.82
CA GLN A 351 2.74 -2.09 26.96
C GLN A 351 1.27 -1.75 26.66
N LEU A 352 1.01 -0.95 25.63
CA LEU A 352 -0.34 -0.55 25.22
C LEU A 352 -0.96 -1.48 24.18
N LEU A 353 -0.17 -2.38 23.60
CA LEU A 353 -0.69 -3.35 22.62
C LEU A 353 -1.59 -4.37 23.31
N PRO A 354 -2.74 -4.76 22.68
CA PRO A 354 -3.66 -5.75 23.24
C PRO A 354 -3.13 -7.18 23.18
#